data_e5141debf61b785967ce5bbf8e4c05be
#
_entry.id   e5141debf61b785967ce5bbf8e4c05be
#
_cell.length_a   1.000
_cell.length_b   1.000
_cell.length_c   1.000
_cell.angle_alpha   90.00
_cell.angle_beta   90.00
_cell.angle_gamma   90.00
#
_symmetry.space_group_name_H-M   'P 1'
#
loop_
_entity.id
_entity.type
_entity.pdbx_description
1 polymer ?
#
loop_
_entity_poly.entity_id
_entity_poly.type
_entity_poly.pdbx_seq_one_letter_code
_entity_poly.pdbx_strand_id
1 'polypeptide(L)'
;MFNKIYKKYGLNFIFEDLKDLEKVEKLITPKTKLIWVETPTNPMINVIDIAAISEICKKNNILLGVDNTFSTPYLQRPLDLGADIVMHSGTKYLAGHSDVIIGLIALNLSLIHI
;
A
#
# COMPACT_ATOMS: atom_id res chain seq x y z
N MET A 1 6.68 -13.66 -7.21
CA MET A 1 5.26 -13.87 -7.50
C MET A 1 4.75 -12.89 -8.54
N PHE A 2 4.77 -11.57 -8.29
CA PHE A 2 4.25 -10.56 -9.20
C PHE A 2 4.79 -10.66 -10.63
N ASN A 3 6.10 -10.60 -10.84
CA ASN A 3 6.70 -10.67 -12.17
C ASN A 3 6.54 -12.01 -12.89
N LYS A 4 6.29 -13.12 -12.18
CA LYS A 4 6.14 -14.44 -12.81
C LYS A 4 4.69 -14.75 -13.18
N ILE A 5 3.72 -14.30 -12.38
CA ILE A 5 2.31 -14.65 -12.54
C ILE A 5 1.56 -13.54 -13.26
N TYR A 6 1.64 -12.32 -12.74
CA TYR A 6 0.78 -11.23 -13.21
C TYR A 6 1.31 -10.50 -14.45
N LYS A 7 2.61 -10.60 -14.75
CA LYS A 7 3.16 -10.03 -15.99
C LYS A 7 2.47 -10.59 -17.26
N LYS A 8 2.07 -11.87 -17.25
CA LYS A 8 1.35 -12.48 -18.37
C LYS A 8 -0.06 -11.91 -18.58
N TYR A 9 -0.61 -11.20 -17.61
CA TYR A 9 -1.87 -10.47 -17.71
C TYR A 9 -1.68 -8.99 -18.10
N GLY A 10 -0.49 -8.62 -18.57
CA GLY A 10 -0.17 -7.26 -19.01
C GLY A 10 0.21 -6.31 -17.88
N LEU A 11 0.34 -6.79 -16.64
CA LEU A 11 0.75 -5.97 -15.51
C LEU A 11 2.27 -5.86 -15.43
N ASN A 12 2.77 -4.63 -15.26
CA ASN A 12 4.18 -4.34 -15.03
C ASN A 12 4.38 -3.87 -13.60
N PHE A 13 5.45 -4.35 -12.96
CA PHE A 13 5.77 -4.04 -11.58
C PHE A 13 7.16 -3.44 -11.49
N ILE A 14 7.27 -2.34 -10.76
CA ILE A 14 8.54 -1.70 -10.37
C ILE A 14 8.65 -1.87 -8.85
N PHE A 15 9.80 -2.32 -8.37
CA PHE A 15 10.08 -2.44 -6.95
C PHE A 15 11.14 -1.40 -6.60
N GLU A 16 10.81 -0.51 -5.67
CA GLU A 16 11.67 0.60 -5.32
C GLU A 16 11.54 0.97 -3.84
N ASP A 17 12.57 1.64 -3.32
CA ASP A 17 12.52 2.27 -2.00
C ASP A 17 11.68 3.56 -2.09
N LEU A 18 10.53 3.57 -1.41
CA LEU A 18 9.58 4.67 -1.45
C LEU A 18 9.89 5.80 -0.45
N LYS A 19 11.04 5.78 0.21
CA LYS A 19 11.49 6.89 1.08
C LYS A 19 11.94 8.11 0.26
N ASP A 20 12.46 7.88 -0.95
CA ASP A 20 12.91 8.94 -1.85
C ASP A 20 11.75 9.37 -2.75
N LEU A 21 11.04 10.42 -2.34
CA LEU A 21 9.87 10.94 -3.03
C LEU A 21 10.19 11.44 -4.44
N GLU A 22 11.37 12.05 -4.66
CA GLU A 22 11.76 12.50 -6.00
C GLU A 22 11.95 11.31 -6.95
N LYS A 23 12.49 10.22 -6.43
CA LYS A 23 12.65 8.99 -7.20
C LYS A 23 11.28 8.37 -7.52
N VAL A 24 10.36 8.37 -6.56
CA VAL A 24 8.98 7.91 -6.79
C VAL A 24 8.33 8.70 -7.92
N GLU A 25 8.40 10.02 -7.89
CA GLU A 25 7.82 10.87 -8.95
C GLU A 25 8.43 10.58 -10.33
N LYS A 26 9.74 10.36 -10.42
CA LYS A 26 10.43 10.02 -11.69
C LYS A 26 10.03 8.67 -12.29
N LEU A 27 9.56 7.74 -11.46
CA LEU A 27 9.14 6.40 -11.88
C LEU A 27 7.69 6.36 -12.37
N ILE A 28 6.90 7.39 -12.06
CA ILE A 28 5.50 7.48 -12.48
C ILE A 28 5.42 7.68 -14.00
N THR A 29 4.54 6.93 -14.63
CA THR A 29 4.20 7.03 -16.04
C THR A 29 2.68 7.13 -16.22
N PRO A 30 2.17 7.51 -17.39
CA PRO A 30 0.72 7.49 -17.66
C PRO A 30 0.06 6.10 -17.51
N LYS A 31 0.87 5.05 -17.47
CA LYS A 31 0.41 3.66 -17.25
C LYS A 31 0.40 3.27 -15.79
N THR A 32 0.98 4.06 -14.89
CA THR A 32 0.98 3.78 -13.45
C THR A 32 -0.44 3.92 -12.90
N LYS A 33 -0.96 2.90 -12.24
CA LYS A 33 -2.33 2.84 -11.72
C LYS A 33 -2.40 2.68 -10.21
N LEU A 34 -1.35 2.11 -9.62
CA LEU A 34 -1.31 1.82 -8.19
C LEU A 34 0.11 1.98 -7.68
N ILE A 35 0.27 2.63 -6.55
CA ILE A 35 1.45 2.53 -5.69
C ILE A 35 1.05 1.72 -4.46
N TRP A 36 1.84 0.68 -4.16
CA TRP A 36 1.62 -0.17 -3.00
C TRP A 36 2.76 -0.02 -2.01
N VAL A 37 2.43 0.32 -0.79
CA VAL A 37 3.38 0.61 0.29
C VAL A 37 3.19 -0.40 1.42
N GLU A 38 4.28 -0.97 1.92
CA GLU A 38 4.32 -1.64 3.22
C GLU A 38 5.07 -0.73 4.19
N THR A 39 4.42 -0.33 5.28
CA THR A 39 5.04 0.54 6.28
C THR A 39 4.42 0.36 7.67
N PRO A 40 5.23 0.09 8.70
CA PRO A 40 6.66 -0.23 8.66
C PRO A 40 6.96 -1.53 7.90
N THR A 41 8.14 -1.63 7.26
CA THR A 41 8.53 -2.81 6.47
C THR A 41 9.02 -3.96 7.35
N ASN A 42 8.85 -5.19 6.87
CA ASN A 42 9.44 -6.38 7.50
C ASN A 42 10.67 -6.85 6.69
N PRO A 43 11.86 -7.08 7.32
CA PRO A 43 12.17 -6.98 8.75
C PRO A 43 12.78 -5.63 9.18
N MET A 44 13.06 -4.72 8.25
CA MET A 44 13.91 -3.55 8.47
C MET A 44 13.23 -2.41 9.22
N ILE A 45 11.92 -2.49 9.43
CA ILE A 45 11.10 -1.48 10.13
C ILE A 45 11.26 -0.08 9.50
N ASN A 46 11.42 -0.03 8.19
CA ASN A 46 11.45 1.23 7.47
C ASN A 46 10.08 1.89 7.50
N VAL A 47 10.05 3.15 7.87
CA VAL A 47 8.83 3.97 7.87
C VAL A 47 8.80 4.83 6.62
N ILE A 48 7.64 4.87 5.96
CA ILE A 48 7.38 5.65 4.74
C ILE A 48 6.30 6.68 5.06
N ASP A 49 6.48 7.89 4.58
CA ASP A 49 5.50 8.96 4.74
C ASP A 49 4.31 8.73 3.80
N ILE A 50 3.23 8.16 4.36
CA ILE A 50 2.00 7.84 3.62
C ILE A 50 1.35 9.12 3.08
N ALA A 51 1.34 10.20 3.86
CA ALA A 51 0.70 11.44 3.44
C ALA A 51 1.42 12.06 2.24
N ALA A 52 2.75 12.10 2.27
CA ALA A 52 3.55 12.59 1.15
C ALA A 52 3.34 11.73 -0.13
N ILE A 53 3.35 10.40 -0.01
CA ILE A 53 3.04 9.51 -1.15
C ILE A 53 1.60 9.73 -1.64
N SER A 54 0.63 9.92 -0.73
CA SER A 54 -0.76 10.21 -1.09
C SER A 54 -0.89 11.47 -1.95
N GLU A 55 -0.18 12.55 -1.61
CA GLU A 55 -0.19 13.77 -2.43
C GLU A 55 0.35 13.51 -3.85
N ILE A 56 1.42 12.75 -3.98
CA ILE A 56 1.95 12.33 -5.29
C ILE A 56 0.92 11.51 -6.06
N CYS A 57 0.27 10.56 -5.41
CA CYS A 57 -0.76 9.72 -6.02
C CYS A 57 -1.95 10.53 -6.52
N LYS A 58 -2.49 11.43 -5.68
CA LYS A 58 -3.61 12.31 -6.04
C LYS A 58 -3.29 13.20 -7.23
N LYS A 59 -2.12 13.85 -7.22
CA LYS A 59 -1.65 14.70 -8.32
C LYS A 59 -1.59 13.97 -9.66
N ASN A 60 -1.31 12.66 -9.65
CA ASN A 60 -1.14 11.84 -10.84
C ASN A 60 -2.35 10.93 -11.13
N ASN A 61 -3.43 11.02 -10.36
CA ASN A 61 -4.61 10.16 -10.46
C ASN A 61 -4.27 8.66 -10.36
N ILE A 62 -3.47 8.31 -9.35
CA ILE A 62 -2.98 6.98 -9.04
C ILE A 62 -3.58 6.55 -7.70
N LEU A 63 -3.99 5.28 -7.58
CA LEU A 63 -4.45 4.72 -6.31
C LEU A 63 -3.27 4.45 -5.37
N LEU A 64 -3.46 4.70 -4.08
CA LEU A 64 -2.52 4.35 -3.02
C LEU A 64 -3.05 3.20 -2.18
N GLY A 65 -2.37 2.05 -2.22
CA GLY A 65 -2.60 0.92 -1.35
C GLY A 65 -1.53 0.83 -0.26
N VAL A 66 -1.92 0.53 0.97
CA VAL A 66 -1.00 0.40 2.11
C VAL A 66 -1.22 -0.92 2.82
N ASP A 67 -0.16 -1.71 2.95
CA ASP A 67 -0.11 -2.81 3.90
C ASP A 67 0.23 -2.25 5.29
N ASN A 68 -0.76 -2.24 6.17
CA ASN A 68 -0.68 -1.69 7.52
C ASN A 68 -0.59 -2.77 8.60
N THR A 69 -0.16 -3.96 8.21
CA THR A 69 -0.15 -5.14 9.11
C THR A 69 0.64 -4.88 10.39
N PHE A 70 1.83 -4.27 10.31
CA PHE A 70 2.69 -4.06 11.47
C PHE A 70 2.19 -2.99 12.43
N SER A 71 1.68 -1.88 11.90
CA SER A 71 1.18 -0.79 12.76
C SER A 71 -0.18 -1.10 13.35
N THR A 72 -1.03 -1.87 12.65
CA THR A 72 -2.45 -2.03 12.98
C THR A 72 -3.23 -0.72 12.93
N PRO A 73 -4.57 -0.73 12.93
CA PRO A 73 -5.37 0.49 12.96
C PRO A 73 -5.21 1.31 14.25
N TYR A 74 -4.64 0.69 15.30
CA TYR A 74 -4.40 1.36 16.58
C TYR A 74 -3.28 2.39 16.48
N LEU A 75 -2.17 2.04 15.85
CA LEU A 75 -1.00 2.94 15.75
C LEU A 75 -1.02 3.81 14.48
N GLN A 76 -1.61 3.33 13.38
CA GLN A 76 -1.59 4.03 12.11
C GLN A 76 -2.88 3.78 11.33
N ARG A 77 -3.49 4.85 10.83
CA ARG A 77 -4.72 4.81 10.04
C ARG A 77 -4.48 5.40 8.65
N PRO A 78 -4.03 4.58 7.68
CA PRO A 78 -3.63 5.08 6.37
C PRO A 78 -4.73 5.79 5.57
N LEU A 79 -6.02 5.41 5.75
CA LEU A 79 -7.13 6.12 5.10
C LEU A 79 -7.21 7.58 5.54
N ASP A 80 -6.96 7.88 6.82
CA ASP A 80 -6.93 9.25 7.35
C ASP A 80 -5.73 10.04 6.80
N LEU A 81 -4.67 9.34 6.36
CA LEU A 81 -3.48 9.90 5.72
C LEU A 81 -3.60 9.99 4.19
N GLY A 82 -4.75 9.63 3.66
CA GLY A 82 -5.08 9.78 2.25
C GLY A 82 -4.84 8.55 1.37
N ALA A 83 -4.60 7.38 1.96
CA ALA A 83 -4.61 6.13 1.21
C ALA A 83 -6.03 5.79 0.73
N ASP A 84 -6.12 5.08 -0.39
CA ASP A 84 -7.38 4.61 -0.96
C ASP A 84 -7.73 3.20 -0.49
N ILE A 85 -6.71 2.37 -0.29
CA ILE A 85 -6.84 0.96 0.05
C ILE A 85 -5.91 0.67 1.23
N VAL A 86 -6.41 0.00 2.24
CA VAL A 86 -5.59 -0.49 3.37
C VAL A 86 -5.79 -1.98 3.53
N MET A 87 -4.70 -2.71 3.60
CA MET A 87 -4.68 -4.14 3.84
C MET A 87 -4.07 -4.46 5.20
N HIS A 88 -4.60 -5.47 5.84
CA HIS A 88 -4.02 -6.09 7.02
C HIS A 88 -3.97 -7.60 6.86
N SER A 89 -2.82 -8.20 7.13
CA SER A 89 -2.79 -9.61 7.49
C SER A 89 -3.35 -9.75 8.91
N GLY A 90 -4.66 -9.99 8.99
CA GLY A 90 -5.32 -10.19 10.29
C GLY A 90 -4.79 -11.40 11.05
N THR A 91 -4.16 -12.35 10.34
CA THR A 91 -3.39 -13.47 10.90
C THR A 91 -2.33 -13.05 11.94
N LYS A 92 -1.82 -11.82 11.83
CA LYS A 92 -0.73 -11.30 12.68
C LYS A 92 -1.30 -10.64 13.94
N TYR A 93 -1.07 -9.35 14.10
CA TYR A 93 -1.40 -8.64 15.35
C TYR A 93 -2.90 -8.51 15.61
N LEU A 94 -3.75 -8.43 14.58
CA LEU A 94 -5.20 -8.27 14.80
C LEU A 94 -5.84 -9.51 15.42
N ALA A 95 -5.48 -10.72 14.98
CA ALA A 95 -5.91 -11.95 15.63
C ALA A 95 -5.08 -12.24 16.90
N GLY A 96 -3.75 -12.04 16.82
CA GLY A 96 -2.84 -12.04 17.97
C GLY A 96 -2.51 -13.40 18.57
N HIS A 97 -3.08 -14.50 18.08
CA HIS A 97 -2.97 -15.82 18.72
C HIS A 97 -2.40 -16.92 17.83
N SER A 98 -2.01 -16.60 16.59
CA SER A 98 -1.46 -17.59 15.63
C SER A 98 -2.37 -18.79 15.32
N ASP A 99 -3.67 -18.63 15.47
CA ASP A 99 -4.69 -19.69 15.34
C ASP A 99 -5.66 -19.46 14.16
N VAL A 100 -5.48 -18.39 13.39
CA VAL A 100 -6.32 -18.05 12.24
C VAL A 100 -5.49 -17.51 11.07
N ILE A 101 -5.95 -17.78 9.86
CA ILE A 101 -5.45 -17.17 8.63
C ILE A 101 -6.54 -16.29 8.04
N ILE A 102 -6.34 -14.97 8.06
CA ILE A 102 -7.31 -14.00 7.58
C ILE A 102 -6.63 -12.76 6.98
N GLY A 103 -7.18 -12.26 5.89
CA GLY A 103 -6.85 -10.95 5.32
C GLY A 103 -8.03 -9.99 5.45
N LEU A 104 -7.74 -8.73 5.70
CA LEU A 104 -8.72 -7.66 5.80
C LEU A 104 -8.35 -6.54 4.83
N ILE A 105 -9.35 -5.97 4.16
CA ILE A 105 -9.18 -4.80 3.30
C ILE A 105 -10.20 -3.75 3.71
N ALA A 106 -9.73 -2.53 3.92
CA ALA A 106 -10.56 -1.35 4.09
C ALA A 106 -10.34 -0.40 2.91
N LEU A 107 -11.41 0.20 2.41
CA LEU A 107 -11.40 1.09 1.26
C LEU A 107 -11.96 2.45 1.64
N ASN A 108 -11.53 3.49 0.94
CA ASN A 108 -12.21 4.77 0.97
C ASN A 108 -13.60 4.62 0.31
N LEU A 109 -14.62 5.25 0.88
CA LEU A 109 -16.00 5.15 0.41
C LEU A 109 -16.17 5.56 -1.06
N SER A 110 -15.37 6.48 -1.57
CA SER A 110 -15.38 6.90 -2.97
C SER A 110 -15.09 5.75 -3.95
N LEU A 111 -14.40 4.69 -3.52
CA LEU A 111 -14.09 3.53 -4.35
C LEU A 111 -15.24 2.50 -4.39
N ILE A 112 -16.21 2.57 -3.47
CA ILE A 112 -17.32 1.61 -3.39
C ILE A 112 -18.35 1.85 -4.50
N HIS A 113 -18.38 3.04 -5.05
CA HIS A 113 -19.36 3.49 -6.05
C HIS A 113 -18.83 3.53 -7.49
N ILE A 114 -17.71 2.88 -7.75
CA ILE A 114 -17.15 2.78 -9.11
C ILE A 114 -17.89 1.69 -9.92
#